data_fb55a6fe3a82b93c8618e5bf1a9f2072
#
_entry.id   fb55a6fe3a82b93c8618e5bf1a9f2072
#
_cell.length_a   1.000
_cell.length_b   1.000
_cell.length_c   1.000
_cell.angle_alpha   90.00
_cell.angle_beta   90.00
_cell.angle_gamma   90.00
#
_symmetry.space_group_name_H-M   'P 1'
#
loop_
_entity.id
_entity.type
_entity.pdbx_description
1 polymer ?
#
loop_
_entity_poly.entity_id
_entity_poly.type
_entity_poly.pdbx_seq_one_letter_code
_entity_poly.pdbx_strand_id
1 'polypeptide(L)'
;MNLNIQQIQHYAHKNSFFDLKFSCLCVSHSEKTAGWLMHTGRYVFAQVMDYLPMYEFHKCVDRYNGDYRVRFTCMDQYLSMAFAQLTYRESLRDIEACLRSMQNKWYHMGIRGNISKSTLADANENRDWRIYADFCHVLICIARDLYRNEDFSIELDNMAYALDSTTIDLCLSLFPWAHFRKKKGAVKMHTLIDLRCNIPTFIKITDGKVHDSLMLEAGSFYVMDRGYLDFTRLYVITQVLAYFVIRAKSNMKSRRVYSRSVDKTTGLKYDQTILLTGVNTSRQYPEKLRKIRYVDHETNKDFVFLTNNFLLPALSVATLYKSRWQIELFFKWIKQHLRIKSFYGTSENAVKTQIWIAISVYVLIAIIKKRLNLSISTYTILQILSVTLFEKTPLIQLLTDFNYKNMEKNTTMNYNQPTLFEI
;
A
#
# COMPACT_ATOMS: atom_id res chain seq x y z
N MET A 1 -6.16 5.94 38.22
CA MET A 1 -6.16 7.34 37.75
C MET A 1 -6.98 7.38 36.49
N ASN A 2 -8.20 7.89 36.58
CA ASN A 2 -9.09 8.07 35.43
C ASN A 2 -8.62 9.31 34.67
N LEU A 3 -8.02 9.12 33.51
CA LEU A 3 -7.75 10.20 32.56
C LEU A 3 -9.11 10.61 31.96
N ASN A 4 -9.48 11.87 32.17
CA ASN A 4 -10.72 12.46 31.73
C ASN A 4 -10.78 12.48 30.18
N ILE A 5 -11.94 12.23 29.60
CA ILE A 5 -12.19 12.18 28.14
C ILE A 5 -11.63 13.42 27.43
N GLN A 6 -11.64 14.58 28.09
CA GLN A 6 -11.06 15.83 27.58
C GLN A 6 -9.52 15.78 27.43
N GLN A 7 -8.82 15.03 28.28
CA GLN A 7 -7.36 14.87 28.16
C GLN A 7 -6.99 13.94 27.01
N ILE A 8 -7.82 12.95 26.71
CA ILE A 8 -7.63 12.05 25.54
C ILE A 8 -7.87 12.82 24.25
N GLN A 9 -8.88 13.68 24.20
CA GLN A 9 -9.13 14.58 23.07
C GLN A 9 -7.99 15.61 22.90
N HIS A 10 -7.43 16.12 23.98
CA HIS A 10 -6.29 17.06 23.93
C HIS A 10 -4.97 16.40 23.48
N TYR A 11 -4.77 15.12 23.78
CA TYR A 11 -3.61 14.35 23.29
C TYR A 11 -3.74 14.01 21.80
N ALA A 12 -4.95 13.78 21.31
CA ALA A 12 -5.25 13.63 19.89
C ALA A 12 -5.07 14.96 19.14
N HIS A 13 -5.43 16.10 19.77
CA HIS A 13 -5.35 17.42 19.13
C HIS A 13 -3.92 18.01 19.10
N LYS A 14 -3.05 17.67 20.03
CA LYS A 14 -1.68 18.22 20.10
C LYS A 14 -0.67 17.56 19.14
N ASN A 15 -1.04 16.42 18.54
CA ASN A 15 -0.23 15.72 17.52
C ASN A 15 -0.82 15.80 16.11
N SER A 16 -1.86 16.61 15.89
CA SER A 16 -2.41 16.86 14.57
C SER A 16 -1.68 18.01 13.86
N PHE A 17 -0.49 17.74 13.36
CA PHE A 17 0.00 18.41 12.18
C PHE A 17 -0.68 17.77 10.97
N PHE A 18 -1.92 18.08 10.75
CA PHE A 18 -2.72 17.93 9.54
C PHE A 18 -4.19 17.86 9.91
N ASP A 19 -4.77 19.04 10.26
CA ASP A 19 -6.19 19.28 10.09
C ASP A 19 -6.47 19.40 8.58
N LEU A 20 -6.51 18.29 7.89
CA LEU A 20 -7.21 18.15 6.63
C LEU A 20 -8.49 17.39 6.93
N LYS A 21 -9.57 18.12 7.22
CA LYS A 21 -10.93 17.64 6.97
C LYS A 21 -11.02 17.35 5.47
N PHE A 22 -10.61 16.16 5.06
CA PHE A 22 -11.08 15.59 3.82
C PHE A 22 -12.53 15.17 4.06
N SER A 23 -13.46 16.12 3.98
CA SER A 23 -14.79 15.75 3.53
C SER A 23 -14.58 15.14 2.16
N CYS A 24 -14.83 13.84 2.04
CA CYS A 24 -15.00 13.16 0.77
C CYS A 24 -16.13 13.93 0.05
N LEU A 25 -15.78 14.97 -0.69
CA LEU A 25 -16.67 15.57 -1.66
C LEU A 25 -16.90 14.47 -2.68
N CYS A 26 -18.07 13.84 -2.59
CA CYS A 26 -18.62 13.03 -3.66
C CYS A 26 -18.57 13.88 -4.93
N VAL A 27 -17.55 13.69 -5.72
CA VAL A 27 -17.54 14.16 -7.09
C VAL A 27 -18.55 13.26 -7.80
N SER A 28 -19.75 13.79 -7.99
CA SER A 28 -20.74 13.21 -8.90
C SER A 28 -20.12 13.24 -10.30
N HIS A 29 -19.37 12.19 -10.62
CA HIS A 29 -19.02 11.93 -12.00
C HIS A 29 -20.31 11.48 -12.68
N SER A 30 -20.86 12.37 -13.52
CA SER A 30 -21.77 11.95 -14.56
C SER A 30 -21.13 10.74 -15.25
N GLU A 31 -21.80 9.61 -15.21
CA GLU A 31 -21.50 8.45 -16.02
C GLU A 31 -21.49 8.88 -17.49
N LYS A 32 -20.32 9.28 -17.98
CA LYS A 32 -20.06 9.20 -19.40
C LYS A 32 -20.01 7.71 -19.69
N THR A 33 -21.15 7.20 -20.16
CA THR A 33 -21.28 5.91 -20.82
C THR A 33 -19.97 5.60 -21.53
N ALA A 34 -19.43 4.40 -21.25
CA ALA A 34 -18.25 3.87 -21.91
C ALA A 34 -18.55 3.70 -23.41
N GLY A 35 -18.55 4.81 -24.13
CA GLY A 35 -18.38 4.79 -25.57
C GLY A 35 -17.04 4.12 -25.81
N TRP A 36 -17.01 3.11 -26.63
CA TRP A 36 -15.82 2.46 -27.17
C TRP A 36 -14.97 3.55 -27.82
N LEU A 37 -14.15 4.24 -27.02
CA LEU A 37 -13.19 5.19 -27.52
C LEU A 37 -12.18 4.39 -28.35
N MET A 38 -12.32 4.50 -29.67
CA MET A 38 -11.31 4.00 -30.61
C MET A 38 -10.02 4.75 -30.36
N HIS A 39 -9.16 4.20 -29.49
CA HIS A 39 -7.82 4.71 -29.21
C HIS A 39 -6.82 4.36 -30.33
N THR A 40 -7.33 4.16 -31.56
CA THR A 40 -6.50 3.88 -32.73
C THR A 40 -5.49 5.01 -32.93
N GLY A 41 -4.20 4.66 -32.81
CA GLY A 41 -3.10 5.58 -33.03
C GLY A 41 -2.49 6.21 -31.78
N ARG A 42 -3.04 6.04 -30.57
CA ARG A 42 -2.44 6.49 -29.30
C ARG A 42 -1.56 5.41 -28.67
N TYR A 43 -0.41 5.81 -28.14
CA TYR A 43 0.46 4.88 -27.43
C TYR A 43 -0.19 4.37 -26.13
N VAL A 44 0.08 3.12 -25.77
CA VAL A 44 -0.39 2.49 -24.53
C VAL A 44 -0.03 3.35 -23.31
N PHE A 45 1.17 3.94 -23.27
CA PHE A 45 1.56 4.86 -22.20
C PHE A 45 0.56 6.02 -22.03
N ALA A 46 0.21 6.69 -23.12
CA ALA A 46 -0.76 7.79 -23.07
C ALA A 46 -2.14 7.31 -22.61
N GLN A 47 -2.58 6.13 -23.08
CA GLN A 47 -3.85 5.54 -22.67
C GLN A 47 -3.86 5.23 -21.15
N VAL A 48 -2.75 4.76 -20.58
CA VAL A 48 -2.60 4.54 -19.13
C VAL A 48 -2.68 5.87 -18.38
N MET A 49 -2.01 6.92 -18.88
CA MET A 49 -2.00 8.24 -18.23
C MET A 49 -3.32 8.99 -18.35
N ASP A 50 -4.21 8.65 -19.28
CA ASP A 50 -5.56 9.23 -19.39
C ASP A 50 -6.46 8.91 -18.18
N TYR A 51 -6.12 7.89 -17.42
CA TYR A 51 -6.84 7.56 -16.17
C TYR A 51 -6.47 8.47 -14.99
N LEU A 52 -5.46 9.34 -15.14
CA LEU A 52 -5.09 10.30 -14.09
C LEU A 52 -6.15 11.39 -13.96
N PRO A 53 -6.59 11.74 -12.75
CA PRO A 53 -7.49 12.85 -12.49
C PRO A 53 -6.73 14.17 -12.57
N MET A 54 -6.53 14.71 -13.79
CA MET A 54 -5.68 15.86 -14.08
C MET A 54 -6.07 17.10 -13.30
N TYR A 55 -7.36 17.35 -13.10
CA TYR A 55 -7.83 18.49 -12.30
C TYR A 55 -7.31 18.43 -10.86
N GLU A 56 -7.37 17.26 -10.24
CA GLU A 56 -6.86 17.07 -8.87
C GLU A 56 -5.33 17.12 -8.81
N PHE A 57 -4.65 16.66 -9.88
CA PHE A 57 -3.20 16.81 -9.99
C PHE A 57 -2.80 18.29 -9.98
N HIS A 58 -3.44 19.13 -10.80
CA HIS A 58 -3.16 20.57 -10.85
C HIS A 58 -3.43 21.25 -9.49
N LYS A 59 -4.50 20.89 -8.80
CA LYS A 59 -4.73 21.40 -7.42
C LYS A 59 -3.59 21.06 -6.46
N CYS A 60 -3.02 19.85 -6.57
CA CYS A 60 -1.86 19.48 -5.75
C CYS A 60 -0.63 20.31 -6.14
N VAL A 61 -0.40 20.54 -7.44
CA VAL A 61 0.70 21.38 -7.94
C VAL A 61 0.55 22.83 -7.46
N ASP A 62 -0.63 23.42 -7.58
CA ASP A 62 -0.92 24.80 -7.20
C ASP A 62 -0.74 25.04 -5.70
N ARG A 63 -1.13 24.06 -4.86
CA ARG A 63 -0.98 24.12 -3.40
C ARG A 63 0.46 24.38 -2.95
N TYR A 64 1.43 23.85 -3.69
CA TYR A 64 2.85 23.95 -3.37
C TYR A 64 3.64 24.82 -4.37
N ASN A 65 2.96 25.56 -5.24
CA ASN A 65 3.56 26.39 -6.30
C ASN A 65 4.57 25.62 -7.17
N GLY A 66 4.30 24.34 -7.46
CA GLY A 66 5.26 23.43 -8.08
C GLY A 66 5.69 23.81 -9.50
N ASP A 67 4.82 24.49 -10.24
CA ASP A 67 5.07 24.94 -11.63
C ASP A 67 5.34 26.45 -11.74
N TYR A 68 5.60 27.14 -10.62
CA TYR A 68 5.87 28.56 -10.64
C TYR A 68 7.20 28.86 -11.36
N ARG A 69 7.13 29.60 -12.48
CA ARG A 69 8.27 30.02 -13.31
C ARG A 69 9.21 28.91 -13.81
N VAL A 70 8.70 27.69 -14.01
CA VAL A 70 9.49 26.57 -14.54
C VAL A 70 9.04 26.18 -15.94
N ARG A 71 9.98 25.71 -16.77
CA ARG A 71 9.68 25.17 -18.12
C ARG A 71 9.39 23.67 -18.07
N PHE A 72 10.09 22.94 -17.21
CA PHE A 72 9.89 21.53 -16.97
C PHE A 72 8.85 21.37 -15.85
N THR A 73 7.63 21.00 -16.21
CA THR A 73 6.48 21.00 -15.29
C THR A 73 6.51 19.82 -14.31
N CYS A 74 5.71 19.90 -13.25
CA CYS A 74 5.48 18.76 -12.34
C CYS A 74 4.90 17.56 -13.09
N MET A 75 4.10 17.80 -14.13
CA MET A 75 3.56 16.74 -14.97
C MET A 75 4.65 16.09 -15.83
N ASP A 76 5.56 16.87 -16.42
CA ASP A 76 6.71 16.30 -17.16
C ASP A 76 7.57 15.42 -16.25
N GLN A 77 7.80 15.85 -14.99
CA GLN A 77 8.51 15.06 -13.99
C GLN A 77 7.73 13.78 -13.66
N TYR A 78 6.43 13.89 -13.40
CA TYR A 78 5.58 12.74 -13.08
C TYR A 78 5.60 11.72 -14.22
N LEU A 79 5.39 12.15 -15.47
CA LEU A 79 5.37 11.27 -16.64
C LEU A 79 6.73 10.59 -16.87
N SER A 80 7.84 11.33 -16.72
CA SER A 80 9.18 10.79 -16.85
C SER A 80 9.48 9.74 -15.78
N MET A 81 9.08 10.00 -14.55
CA MET A 81 9.26 9.07 -13.44
C MET A 81 8.30 7.87 -13.53
N ALA A 82 7.05 8.08 -13.97
CA ALA A 82 6.09 7.00 -14.22
C ALA A 82 6.57 6.08 -15.35
N PHE A 83 7.11 6.65 -16.45
CA PHE A 83 7.78 5.88 -17.49
C PHE A 83 8.91 5.03 -16.91
N ALA A 84 9.75 5.61 -16.08
CA ALA A 84 10.86 4.91 -15.44
C ALA A 84 10.39 3.72 -14.58
N GLN A 85 9.28 3.89 -13.84
CA GLN A 85 8.68 2.84 -13.02
C GLN A 85 8.09 1.71 -13.88
N LEU A 86 7.35 2.06 -14.92
CA LEU A 86 6.70 1.09 -15.80
C LEU A 86 7.69 0.31 -16.67
N THR A 87 8.86 0.90 -16.99
CA THR A 87 9.89 0.27 -17.84
C THR A 87 11.14 -0.18 -17.09
N TYR A 88 11.09 -0.12 -15.75
CA TYR A 88 12.17 -0.57 -14.86
C TYR A 88 13.52 0.11 -15.11
N ARG A 89 13.55 1.45 -15.32
CA ARG A 89 14.79 2.21 -15.49
C ARG A 89 15.59 2.27 -14.19
N GLU A 90 16.91 2.23 -14.31
CA GLU A 90 17.81 2.11 -13.16
C GLU A 90 18.44 3.43 -12.72
N SER A 91 18.50 4.41 -13.62
CA SER A 91 19.13 5.70 -13.35
C SER A 91 18.51 6.83 -14.16
N LEU A 92 18.75 8.09 -13.74
CA LEU A 92 18.34 9.27 -14.50
C LEU A 92 18.99 9.32 -15.89
N ARG A 93 20.20 8.77 -16.04
CA ARG A 93 20.87 8.65 -17.37
C ARG A 93 20.14 7.69 -18.27
N ASP A 94 19.70 6.57 -17.73
CA ASP A 94 18.93 5.56 -18.46
C ASP A 94 17.56 6.14 -18.89
N ILE A 95 16.88 6.86 -17.99
CA ILE A 95 15.64 7.58 -18.33
C ILE A 95 15.86 8.56 -19.46
N GLU A 96 16.87 9.41 -19.36
CA GLU A 96 17.22 10.38 -20.40
C GLU A 96 17.53 9.69 -21.73
N ALA A 97 18.39 8.68 -21.74
CA ALA A 97 18.78 7.97 -22.96
C ALA A 97 17.57 7.31 -23.63
N CYS A 98 16.74 6.62 -22.87
CA CYS A 98 15.55 5.95 -23.39
C CYS A 98 14.51 6.95 -23.92
N LEU A 99 14.24 8.03 -23.18
CA LEU A 99 13.29 9.05 -23.64
C LEU A 99 13.82 9.81 -24.85
N ARG A 100 15.13 10.15 -24.90
CA ARG A 100 15.73 10.81 -26.07
C ARG A 100 15.66 9.97 -27.34
N SER A 101 15.84 8.65 -27.24
CA SER A 101 15.70 7.75 -28.41
C SER A 101 14.28 7.75 -28.98
N MET A 102 13.30 8.22 -28.22
CA MET A 102 11.88 8.27 -28.57
C MET A 102 11.33 9.69 -28.66
N GLN A 103 12.18 10.68 -28.95
CA GLN A 103 11.79 12.10 -28.95
C GLN A 103 10.59 12.41 -29.85
N ASN A 104 10.47 11.71 -30.99
CA ASN A 104 9.32 11.81 -31.90
C ASN A 104 8.01 11.33 -31.30
N LYS A 105 8.03 10.61 -30.15
CA LYS A 105 6.85 10.09 -29.45
C LYS A 105 6.43 10.95 -28.25
N TRP A 106 7.27 11.86 -27.77
CA TRP A 106 7.03 12.66 -26.56
C TRP A 106 5.70 13.39 -26.57
N TYR A 107 5.39 14.06 -27.68
CA TYR A 107 4.12 14.76 -27.83
C TYR A 107 2.91 13.87 -27.53
N HIS A 108 2.94 12.66 -28.09
CA HIS A 108 1.88 11.65 -27.89
C HIS A 108 1.91 10.99 -26.52
N MET A 109 3.00 11.09 -25.78
CA MET A 109 3.12 10.67 -24.38
C MET A 109 2.68 11.74 -23.38
N GLY A 110 2.36 12.93 -23.86
CA GLY A 110 2.02 14.09 -23.00
C GLY A 110 3.23 14.85 -22.47
N ILE A 111 4.45 14.49 -22.87
CA ILE A 111 5.68 15.15 -22.43
C ILE A 111 5.92 16.39 -23.29
N ARG A 112 6.07 17.55 -22.66
CA ARG A 112 6.21 18.84 -23.32
C ARG A 112 7.61 19.45 -23.14
N GLY A 113 8.24 19.16 -22.01
CA GLY A 113 9.56 19.71 -21.68
C GLY A 113 10.71 18.89 -22.25
N ASN A 114 11.88 19.53 -22.41
CA ASN A 114 13.11 18.83 -22.73
C ASN A 114 13.60 18.06 -21.51
N ILE A 115 13.73 16.74 -21.65
CA ILE A 115 14.13 15.86 -20.56
C ILE A 115 15.64 15.67 -20.61
N SER A 116 16.32 16.18 -19.59
CA SER A 116 17.73 15.89 -19.33
C SER A 116 17.90 15.31 -17.93
N LYS A 117 18.99 14.57 -17.74
CA LYS A 117 19.35 14.03 -16.42
C LYS A 117 19.43 15.13 -15.37
N SER A 118 20.06 16.28 -15.70
CA SER A 118 20.20 17.42 -14.78
C SER A 118 18.84 18.02 -14.42
N THR A 119 17.98 18.26 -15.40
CA THR A 119 16.62 18.80 -15.16
C THR A 119 15.79 17.86 -14.27
N LEU A 120 15.85 16.55 -14.51
CA LEU A 120 15.18 15.56 -13.64
C LEU A 120 15.78 15.52 -12.23
N ALA A 121 17.12 15.61 -12.11
CA ALA A 121 17.79 15.66 -10.82
C ALA A 121 17.38 16.90 -10.01
N ASP A 122 17.43 18.08 -10.64
CA ASP A 122 17.04 19.35 -10.02
C ASP A 122 15.56 19.34 -9.60
N ALA A 123 14.68 18.78 -10.44
CA ALA A 123 13.27 18.66 -10.11
C ALA A 123 13.05 17.71 -8.92
N ASN A 124 13.73 16.57 -8.87
CA ASN A 124 13.65 15.63 -7.74
C ASN A 124 14.20 16.22 -6.44
N GLU A 125 15.20 17.09 -6.52
CA GLU A 125 15.85 17.73 -5.38
C GLU A 125 15.01 18.88 -4.81
N ASN A 126 14.47 19.74 -5.67
CA ASN A 126 13.94 21.05 -5.29
C ASN A 126 12.41 21.12 -5.25
N ARG A 127 11.68 20.29 -6.01
CA ARG A 127 10.22 20.29 -5.99
C ARG A 127 9.70 19.58 -4.75
N ASP A 128 8.69 20.17 -4.15
CA ASP A 128 8.09 19.63 -2.94
C ASP A 128 7.47 18.23 -3.19
N TRP A 129 8.00 17.21 -2.53
CA TRP A 129 7.53 15.84 -2.62
C TRP A 129 6.05 15.67 -2.23
N ARG A 130 5.50 16.62 -1.43
CA ARG A 130 4.10 16.59 -0.98
C ARG A 130 3.11 16.72 -2.14
N ILE A 131 3.50 17.33 -3.27
CA ILE A 131 2.70 17.36 -4.49
C ILE A 131 2.29 15.94 -4.89
N TYR A 132 3.26 15.04 -4.94
CA TYR A 132 3.05 13.65 -5.37
C TYR A 132 2.44 12.79 -4.27
N ALA A 133 2.68 13.12 -3.01
CA ALA A 133 2.03 12.48 -1.87
C ALA A 133 0.52 12.78 -1.84
N ASP A 134 0.14 14.05 -1.92
CA ASP A 134 -1.26 14.48 -1.95
C ASP A 134 -1.97 13.90 -3.17
N PHE A 135 -1.32 13.92 -4.33
CA PHE A 135 -1.88 13.30 -5.54
C PHE A 135 -2.07 11.79 -5.39
N CYS A 136 -1.11 11.10 -4.79
CA CYS A 136 -1.24 9.67 -4.49
C CYS A 136 -2.43 9.39 -3.56
N HIS A 137 -2.67 10.23 -2.55
CA HIS A 137 -3.84 10.11 -1.68
C HIS A 137 -5.16 10.27 -2.44
N VAL A 138 -5.22 11.19 -3.42
CA VAL A 138 -6.39 11.31 -4.32
C VAL A 138 -6.63 10.00 -5.07
N LEU A 139 -5.59 9.42 -5.67
CA LEU A 139 -5.70 8.13 -6.36
C LEU A 139 -6.14 7.00 -5.42
N ILE A 140 -5.63 6.96 -4.20
CA ILE A 140 -6.03 6.00 -3.16
C ILE A 140 -7.53 6.13 -2.87
N CYS A 141 -8.05 7.35 -2.71
CA CYS A 141 -9.49 7.57 -2.48
C CYS A 141 -10.33 7.04 -3.64
N ILE A 142 -9.95 7.36 -4.89
CA ILE A 142 -10.64 6.86 -6.09
C ILE A 142 -10.61 5.33 -6.14
N ALA A 143 -9.46 4.72 -5.88
CA ALA A 143 -9.32 3.28 -5.88
C ALA A 143 -10.21 2.63 -4.80
N ARG A 144 -10.18 3.14 -3.56
CA ARG A 144 -11.03 2.62 -2.46
C ARG A 144 -12.52 2.67 -2.81
N ASP A 145 -12.99 3.75 -3.42
CA ASP A 145 -14.39 3.86 -3.85
C ASP A 145 -14.75 2.82 -4.92
N LEU A 146 -13.86 2.58 -5.89
CA LEU A 146 -14.07 1.58 -6.93
C LEU A 146 -14.11 0.14 -6.39
N TYR A 147 -13.37 -0.15 -5.33
CA TYR A 147 -13.28 -1.48 -4.72
C TYR A 147 -14.18 -1.66 -3.49
N ARG A 148 -15.01 -0.66 -3.14
CA ARG A 148 -15.85 -0.67 -1.93
C ARG A 148 -16.75 -1.89 -1.82
N ASN A 149 -17.30 -2.36 -2.95
CA ASN A 149 -18.29 -3.44 -3.03
C ASN A 149 -17.63 -4.78 -3.44
N GLU A 150 -16.32 -4.93 -3.29
CA GLU A 150 -15.70 -6.24 -3.54
C GLU A 150 -15.98 -7.19 -2.39
N ASP A 151 -16.31 -8.44 -2.73
CA ASP A 151 -16.49 -9.50 -1.77
C ASP A 151 -15.16 -9.82 -1.08
N PHE A 152 -15.15 -9.65 0.21
CA PHE A 152 -14.07 -10.14 1.04
C PHE A 152 -14.36 -11.61 1.35
N SER A 153 -13.41 -12.52 1.09
CA SER A 153 -13.57 -13.97 1.28
C SER A 153 -13.89 -14.40 2.74
N ILE A 154 -14.06 -13.43 3.62
CA ILE A 154 -14.45 -13.59 5.02
C ILE A 154 -15.77 -12.83 5.19
N GLU A 155 -16.78 -13.46 5.76
CA GLU A 155 -18.02 -12.82 6.17
C GLU A 155 -17.73 -11.77 7.26
N LEU A 156 -17.40 -10.57 6.83
CA LEU A 156 -17.02 -9.46 7.69
C LEU A 156 -17.59 -8.16 7.12
N ASP A 157 -18.59 -7.59 7.81
CA ASP A 157 -19.17 -6.30 7.41
C ASP A 157 -18.20 -5.12 7.66
N ASN A 158 -17.33 -5.28 8.65
CA ASN A 158 -16.39 -4.26 9.08
C ASN A 158 -15.19 -4.13 8.15
N MET A 159 -14.61 -2.94 8.08
CA MET A 159 -13.34 -2.72 7.38
C MET A 159 -12.21 -3.48 8.07
N ALA A 160 -11.33 -4.09 7.29
CA ALA A 160 -10.18 -4.82 7.79
C ALA A 160 -8.89 -4.32 7.14
N TYR A 161 -7.94 -3.94 7.97
CA TYR A 161 -6.67 -3.37 7.57
C TYR A 161 -5.49 -4.24 8.03
N ALA A 162 -4.53 -4.49 7.16
CA ALA A 162 -3.22 -4.97 7.59
C ALA A 162 -2.29 -3.79 7.86
N LEU A 163 -1.68 -3.78 9.04
CA LEU A 163 -0.64 -2.83 9.41
C LEU A 163 0.71 -3.53 9.41
N ASP A 164 1.64 -2.98 8.68
CA ASP A 164 3.04 -3.41 8.72
C ASP A 164 3.98 -2.29 8.27
N SER A 165 5.28 -2.51 8.42
CA SER A 165 6.30 -1.58 7.94
C SER A 165 7.43 -2.31 7.26
N THR A 166 7.96 -1.69 6.22
CA THR A 166 9.14 -2.20 5.54
C THR A 166 10.30 -1.22 5.66
N THR A 167 11.50 -1.76 5.79
CA THR A 167 12.74 -0.98 5.83
C THR A 167 13.41 -1.06 4.47
N ILE A 168 13.86 0.09 3.99
CA ILE A 168 14.61 0.25 2.77
C ILE A 168 16.02 0.66 3.20
N ASP A 169 16.97 -0.26 3.07
CA ASP A 169 18.35 -0.02 3.48
C ASP A 169 19.03 1.00 2.54
N LEU A 170 19.73 1.96 3.12
CA LEU A 170 20.46 3.01 2.43
C LEU A 170 21.92 3.02 2.88
N CYS A 171 22.79 3.43 1.98
CA CYS A 171 24.20 3.69 2.32
C CYS A 171 24.29 5.02 3.08
N LEU A 172 24.65 5.00 4.37
CA LEU A 172 24.66 6.19 5.22
C LEU A 172 25.59 7.29 4.71
N SER A 173 26.69 6.95 4.03
CA SER A 173 27.59 7.92 3.42
C SER A 173 26.97 8.71 2.27
N LEU A 174 26.00 8.13 1.55
CA LEU A 174 25.27 8.78 0.46
C LEU A 174 23.97 9.43 0.95
N PHE A 175 23.40 8.95 2.06
CA PHE A 175 22.12 9.41 2.63
C PHE A 175 22.29 9.79 4.11
N PRO A 176 23.04 10.85 4.43
CA PRO A 176 23.39 11.20 5.82
C PRO A 176 22.19 11.57 6.68
N TRP A 177 21.06 11.94 6.09
CA TRP A 177 19.81 12.25 6.79
C TRP A 177 19.05 11.00 7.26
N ALA A 178 19.26 9.83 6.63
CA ALA A 178 18.46 8.61 6.85
C ALA A 178 19.06 7.73 7.97
N HIS A 179 19.26 8.26 9.17
CA HIS A 179 19.84 7.53 10.29
C HIS A 179 18.91 6.41 10.79
N PHE A 180 19.38 5.15 10.75
CA PHE A 180 18.67 3.99 11.32
C PHE A 180 19.42 3.37 12.50
N ARG A 181 20.72 3.11 12.35
CA ARG A 181 21.63 2.59 13.40
C ARG A 181 22.98 3.27 13.27
N LYS A 182 23.87 3.09 14.28
CA LYS A 182 25.21 3.75 14.32
C LYS A 182 26.00 3.71 13.01
N LYS A 183 25.79 2.68 12.15
CA LYS A 183 26.53 2.51 10.88
C LYS A 183 25.59 2.21 9.67
N LYS A 184 24.27 2.33 9.82
CA LYS A 184 23.32 2.03 8.74
C LYS A 184 22.33 3.16 8.56
N GLY A 185 22.13 3.57 7.30
CA GLY A 185 21.02 4.40 6.88
C GLY A 185 19.83 3.54 6.46
N ALA A 186 18.61 3.99 6.70
CA ALA A 186 17.41 3.37 6.17
C ALA A 186 16.23 4.33 6.23
N VAL A 187 15.33 4.15 5.26
CA VAL A 187 13.98 4.73 5.29
C VAL A 187 13.00 3.64 5.68
N LYS A 188 12.10 3.96 6.59
CA LYS A 188 11.03 3.08 7.01
C LYS A 188 9.70 3.55 6.45
N MET A 189 9.03 2.67 5.73
CA MET A 189 7.70 2.91 5.18
C MET A 189 6.68 2.12 5.99
N HIS A 190 5.85 2.85 6.73
CA HIS A 190 4.73 2.32 7.50
C HIS A 190 3.50 2.35 6.60
N THR A 191 2.82 1.25 6.51
CA THR A 191 1.70 1.10 5.58
C THR A 191 0.51 0.43 6.25
N LEU A 192 -0.66 0.98 6.01
CA LEU A 192 -1.94 0.37 6.30
C LEU A 192 -2.58 -0.01 4.96
N ILE A 193 -2.86 -1.29 4.75
CA ILE A 193 -3.51 -1.80 3.54
C ILE A 193 -4.92 -2.24 3.87
N ASP A 194 -5.89 -1.82 3.08
CA ASP A 194 -7.23 -2.37 3.09
C ASP A 194 -7.19 -3.79 2.51
N LEU A 195 -7.56 -4.79 3.33
CA LEU A 195 -7.49 -6.20 2.97
C LEU A 195 -8.56 -6.65 1.96
N ARG A 196 -9.59 -5.84 1.70
CA ARG A 196 -10.59 -6.12 0.65
C ARG A 196 -10.04 -5.88 -0.74
N CYS A 197 -9.34 -4.76 -0.91
CA CYS A 197 -8.88 -4.31 -2.23
C CYS A 197 -7.36 -4.40 -2.42
N ASN A 198 -6.61 -4.70 -1.37
CA ASN A 198 -5.15 -4.71 -1.35
C ASN A 198 -4.52 -3.35 -1.75
N ILE A 199 -5.25 -2.26 -1.46
CA ILE A 199 -4.82 -0.89 -1.74
C ILE A 199 -4.32 -0.26 -0.43
N PRO A 200 -3.16 0.41 -0.46
CA PRO A 200 -2.70 1.15 0.71
C PRO A 200 -3.67 2.30 1.01
N THR A 201 -4.10 2.39 2.26
CA THR A 201 -4.98 3.47 2.74
C THR A 201 -4.22 4.56 3.47
N PHE A 202 -3.09 4.19 4.06
CA PHE A 202 -2.21 5.10 4.74
C PHE A 202 -0.75 4.67 4.52
N ILE A 203 0.10 5.64 4.20
CA ILE A 203 1.53 5.45 4.05
C ILE A 203 2.25 6.60 4.76
N LYS A 204 3.21 6.25 5.61
CA LYS A 204 4.09 7.21 6.26
C LYS A 204 5.54 6.80 6.03
N ILE A 205 6.30 7.71 5.44
CA ILE A 205 7.73 7.53 5.20
C ILE A 205 8.48 8.27 6.31
N THR A 206 9.31 7.54 7.06
CA THR A 206 10.09 8.11 8.17
C THR A 206 11.55 7.65 8.07
N ASP A 207 12.43 8.34 8.80
CA ASP A 207 13.69 7.75 9.19
C ASP A 207 13.43 6.51 10.05
N GLY A 208 14.40 5.60 10.15
CA GLY A 208 14.18 4.29 10.76
C GLY A 208 13.82 4.30 12.26
N LYS A 209 13.73 5.47 12.92
CA LYS A 209 13.55 5.61 14.38
C LYS A 209 12.12 5.88 14.82
N VAL A 210 11.25 6.36 13.94
CA VAL A 210 9.89 6.83 14.32
C VAL A 210 8.94 5.67 14.55
N HIS A 211 8.17 5.72 15.64
CA HIS A 211 7.07 4.82 15.93
C HIS A 211 5.76 5.31 15.30
N ASP A 212 4.89 4.36 14.95
CA ASP A 212 3.64 4.61 14.22
C ASP A 212 2.61 5.35 15.07
N SER A 213 2.13 6.50 14.60
CA SER A 213 0.84 7.06 14.99
C SER A 213 -0.19 6.61 13.95
N LEU A 214 -1.12 5.75 14.35
CA LEU A 214 -2.19 5.26 13.49
C LEU A 214 -3.41 6.17 13.59
N MET A 215 -4.04 6.43 12.46
CA MET A 215 -5.44 6.87 12.45
C MET A 215 -6.31 5.62 12.64
N LEU A 216 -6.99 5.54 13.80
CA LEU A 216 -7.84 4.40 14.14
C LEU A 216 -9.30 4.75 13.85
N GLU A 217 -9.98 3.86 13.14
CA GLU A 217 -11.41 3.95 12.81
C GLU A 217 -12.20 3.00 13.70
N ALA A 218 -13.22 3.49 14.40
CA ALA A 218 -14.11 2.68 15.23
C ALA A 218 -14.78 1.57 14.38
N GLY A 219 -14.91 0.38 14.94
CA GLY A 219 -15.48 -0.78 14.26
C GLY A 219 -14.54 -1.52 13.31
N SER A 220 -13.42 -0.94 12.92
CA SER A 220 -12.47 -1.56 11.99
C SER A 220 -11.56 -2.57 12.65
N PHE A 221 -11.10 -3.57 11.89
CA PHE A 221 -10.12 -4.56 12.32
C PHE A 221 -8.70 -4.18 11.88
N TYR A 222 -7.75 -4.27 12.79
CA TYR A 222 -6.32 -4.05 12.54
C TYR A 222 -5.55 -5.35 12.69
N VAL A 223 -5.06 -5.90 11.60
CA VAL A 223 -4.28 -7.14 11.57
C VAL A 223 -2.80 -6.79 11.56
N MET A 224 -2.08 -7.30 12.57
CA MET A 224 -0.69 -6.91 12.82
C MET A 224 0.21 -8.12 13.07
N ASP A 225 1.49 -7.99 12.70
CA ASP A 225 2.49 -9.01 13.07
C ASP A 225 2.88 -8.93 14.55
N ARG A 226 3.50 -9.99 15.05
CA ARG A 226 4.02 -10.13 16.43
C ARG A 226 4.96 -8.99 16.84
N GLY A 227 5.65 -8.36 15.87
CA GLY A 227 6.51 -7.20 16.11
C GLY A 227 5.76 -5.99 16.69
N TYR A 228 4.47 -5.88 16.41
CA TYR A 228 3.61 -4.79 16.88
C TYR A 228 2.93 -5.07 18.24
N LEU A 229 3.26 -6.19 18.90
CA LEU A 229 2.68 -6.54 20.20
C LEU A 229 3.15 -5.58 21.30
N ASP A 230 2.36 -4.54 21.51
CA ASP A 230 2.45 -3.55 22.58
C ASP A 230 1.06 -3.42 23.23
N PHE A 231 0.94 -3.84 24.49
CA PHE A 231 -0.35 -3.90 25.16
C PHE A 231 -0.96 -2.52 25.43
N THR A 232 -0.16 -1.47 25.61
CA THR A 232 -0.65 -0.11 25.73
C THR A 232 -1.33 0.34 24.42
N ARG A 233 -0.69 0.08 23.29
CA ARG A 233 -1.24 0.39 21.96
C ARG A 233 -2.49 -0.43 21.66
N LEU A 234 -2.49 -1.74 21.98
CA LEU A 234 -3.66 -2.60 21.82
C LEU A 234 -4.84 -2.12 22.67
N TYR A 235 -4.57 -1.58 23.86
CA TYR A 235 -5.60 -1.01 24.69
C TYR A 235 -6.18 0.28 24.11
N VAL A 236 -5.36 1.12 23.50
CA VAL A 236 -5.84 2.31 22.76
C VAL A 236 -6.78 1.91 21.62
N ILE A 237 -6.44 0.85 20.85
CA ILE A 237 -7.34 0.32 19.80
C ILE A 237 -8.68 -0.09 20.38
N THR A 238 -8.69 -0.75 21.53
CA THR A 238 -9.93 -1.15 22.22
C THR A 238 -10.73 0.07 22.69
N GLN A 239 -10.08 1.09 23.25
CA GLN A 239 -10.75 2.31 23.75
C GLN A 239 -11.43 3.13 22.64
N VAL A 240 -10.92 3.09 21.41
CA VAL A 240 -11.56 3.73 20.25
C VAL A 240 -12.60 2.83 19.57
N LEU A 241 -13.02 1.73 20.22
CA LEU A 241 -14.00 0.77 19.71
C LEU A 241 -13.58 0.09 18.41
N ALA A 242 -12.29 -0.04 18.19
CA ALA A 242 -11.73 -0.83 17.08
C ALA A 242 -11.29 -2.21 17.55
N TYR A 243 -11.10 -3.10 16.58
CA TYR A 243 -10.69 -4.47 16.82
C TYR A 243 -9.27 -4.71 16.32
N PHE A 244 -8.60 -5.68 16.91
CA PHE A 244 -7.30 -6.13 16.42
C PHE A 244 -7.21 -7.66 16.35
N VAL A 245 -6.34 -8.14 15.45
CA VAL A 245 -5.87 -9.51 15.39
C VAL A 245 -4.37 -9.47 15.31
N ILE A 246 -3.70 -10.05 16.31
CA ILE A 246 -2.23 -10.03 16.39
C ILE A 246 -1.70 -11.40 16.84
N ARG A 247 -0.51 -11.76 16.38
CA ARG A 247 0.16 -12.99 16.83
C ARG A 247 0.77 -12.81 18.23
N ALA A 248 0.46 -13.73 19.14
CA ALA A 248 0.99 -13.73 20.50
C ALA A 248 2.49 -14.07 20.54
N LYS A 249 3.19 -13.55 21.56
CA LYS A 249 4.54 -14.02 21.93
C LYS A 249 4.45 -15.25 22.81
N SER A 250 5.40 -16.19 22.68
CA SER A 250 5.41 -17.45 23.45
C SER A 250 5.56 -17.26 24.97
N ASN A 251 6.22 -16.19 25.37
CA ASN A 251 6.50 -15.86 26.79
C ASN A 251 5.39 -15.03 27.47
N MET A 252 4.22 -14.88 26.84
CA MET A 252 3.11 -14.10 27.39
C MET A 252 2.48 -14.83 28.59
N LYS A 253 2.47 -14.17 29.75
CA LYS A 253 1.82 -14.65 30.98
C LYS A 253 0.34 -14.30 30.98
N SER A 254 -0.54 -15.30 31.07
CA SER A 254 -1.98 -15.10 31.09
C SER A 254 -2.68 -16.20 31.87
N ARG A 255 -3.84 -15.87 32.47
CA ARG A 255 -4.74 -16.81 33.13
C ARG A 255 -5.96 -17.00 32.25
N ARG A 256 -6.34 -18.29 32.01
CA ARG A 256 -7.59 -18.64 31.35
C ARG A 256 -8.76 -18.38 32.27
N VAL A 257 -9.75 -17.64 31.74
CA VAL A 257 -11.03 -17.37 32.41
C VAL A 257 -12.12 -18.32 31.92
N TYR A 258 -12.17 -18.52 30.60
CA TYR A 258 -13.18 -19.35 29.96
C TYR A 258 -12.59 -20.04 28.71
N SER A 259 -13.13 -21.18 28.33
CA SER A 259 -12.76 -21.89 27.09
C SER A 259 -14.02 -22.28 26.32
N ARG A 260 -14.06 -21.91 25.05
CA ARG A 260 -15.12 -22.31 24.13
C ARG A 260 -14.80 -23.66 23.49
N SER A 261 -15.83 -24.43 23.15
CA SER A 261 -15.67 -25.60 22.31
C SER A 261 -15.21 -25.19 20.91
N VAL A 262 -14.31 -26.01 20.34
CA VAL A 262 -13.79 -25.77 18.97
C VAL A 262 -13.82 -27.09 18.20
N ASP A 263 -14.09 -26.99 16.90
CA ASP A 263 -13.92 -28.10 15.98
C ASP A 263 -12.42 -28.26 15.65
N LYS A 264 -11.82 -29.34 16.14
CA LYS A 264 -10.39 -29.62 15.94
C LYS A 264 -10.06 -30.04 14.51
N THR A 265 -11.05 -30.48 13.73
CA THR A 265 -10.85 -30.88 12.33
C THR A 265 -10.50 -29.70 11.44
N THR A 266 -10.92 -28.47 11.81
CA THR A 266 -10.62 -27.22 11.11
C THR A 266 -9.20 -26.69 11.37
N GLY A 267 -8.40 -27.37 12.20
CA GLY A 267 -7.08 -26.89 12.64
C GLY A 267 -7.11 -26.08 13.93
N LEU A 268 -8.29 -25.71 14.45
CA LEU A 268 -8.43 -25.02 15.73
C LEU A 268 -8.07 -25.95 16.88
N LYS A 269 -7.21 -25.51 17.80
CA LYS A 269 -6.81 -26.28 18.99
C LYS A 269 -7.53 -25.78 20.24
N TYR A 270 -7.70 -24.47 20.39
CA TYR A 270 -8.51 -23.86 21.46
C TYR A 270 -8.95 -22.45 21.11
N ASP A 271 -10.04 -22.02 21.77
CA ASP A 271 -10.56 -20.65 21.80
C ASP A 271 -10.85 -20.28 23.26
N GLN A 272 -10.07 -19.37 23.81
CA GLN A 272 -10.07 -19.06 25.24
C GLN A 272 -10.22 -17.58 25.50
N THR A 273 -11.01 -17.23 26.52
CA THR A 273 -10.98 -15.90 27.13
C THR A 273 -9.90 -15.91 28.22
N ILE A 274 -9.01 -14.93 28.19
CA ILE A 274 -7.88 -14.82 29.10
C ILE A 274 -7.83 -13.45 29.75
N LEU A 275 -7.11 -13.37 30.88
CA LEU A 275 -6.63 -12.13 31.50
C LEU A 275 -5.10 -12.18 31.56
N LEU A 276 -4.46 -11.05 31.28
CA LEU A 276 -3.01 -10.90 31.42
C LEU A 276 -2.62 -10.89 32.92
N THR A 277 -1.56 -11.62 33.27
CA THR A 277 -1.10 -11.76 34.65
C THR A 277 0.30 -11.22 34.91
N GLY A 278 1.02 -10.77 33.87
CA GLY A 278 2.31 -10.11 34.04
C GLY A 278 2.12 -8.72 34.66
N VAL A 279 3.00 -8.35 35.61
CA VAL A 279 2.88 -7.11 36.39
C VAL A 279 2.68 -5.87 35.51
N ASN A 280 3.46 -5.71 34.46
CA ASN A 280 3.34 -4.57 33.56
C ASN A 280 2.20 -4.76 32.54
N THR A 281 2.07 -5.96 31.95
CA THR A 281 1.10 -6.21 30.88
C THR A 281 -0.33 -6.16 31.36
N SER A 282 -0.64 -6.59 32.60
CA SER A 282 -1.98 -6.48 33.20
C SER A 282 -2.39 -5.03 33.46
N ARG A 283 -1.43 -4.14 33.76
CA ARG A 283 -1.69 -2.69 33.89
C ARG A 283 -1.90 -2.01 32.55
N GLN A 284 -1.14 -2.42 31.52
CA GLN A 284 -1.21 -1.87 30.19
C GLN A 284 -2.50 -2.30 29.44
N TYR A 285 -2.99 -3.51 29.70
CA TYR A 285 -4.24 -4.02 29.14
C TYR A 285 -5.03 -4.73 30.25
N PRO A 286 -5.91 -4.03 30.97
CA PRO A 286 -6.63 -4.57 32.13
C PRO A 286 -7.84 -5.44 31.76
N GLU A 287 -8.30 -5.37 30.51
CA GLU A 287 -9.50 -6.05 30.04
C GLU A 287 -9.24 -7.50 29.61
N LYS A 288 -10.33 -8.25 29.39
CA LYS A 288 -10.28 -9.61 28.86
C LYS A 288 -9.82 -9.60 27.42
N LEU A 289 -9.01 -10.59 27.07
CA LEU A 289 -8.58 -10.88 25.69
C LEU A 289 -9.05 -12.24 25.26
N ARG A 290 -9.25 -12.43 23.99
CA ARG A 290 -9.51 -13.72 23.36
C ARG A 290 -8.21 -14.27 22.78
N LYS A 291 -7.89 -15.53 23.11
CA LYS A 291 -6.69 -16.26 22.69
C LYS A 291 -7.09 -17.48 21.90
N ILE A 292 -6.71 -17.55 20.63
CA ILE A 292 -7.08 -18.63 19.70
C ILE A 292 -5.80 -19.31 19.24
N ARG A 293 -5.75 -20.65 19.27
CA ARG A 293 -4.65 -21.44 18.71
C ARG A 293 -5.14 -22.20 17.49
N TYR A 294 -4.43 -22.01 16.40
CA TYR A 294 -4.73 -22.58 15.10
C TYR A 294 -3.47 -23.21 14.49
N VAL A 295 -3.60 -24.43 13.96
CA VAL A 295 -2.56 -25.11 13.20
C VAL A 295 -2.99 -25.11 11.74
N ASP A 296 -2.20 -24.50 10.89
CA ASP A 296 -2.43 -24.48 9.46
C ASP A 296 -2.05 -25.82 8.84
N HIS A 297 -3.03 -26.53 8.28
CA HIS A 297 -2.84 -27.86 7.71
C HIS A 297 -1.93 -27.88 6.47
N GLU A 298 -1.90 -26.78 5.71
CA GLU A 298 -1.08 -26.68 4.48
C GLU A 298 0.40 -26.51 4.82
N THR A 299 0.71 -25.63 5.79
CA THR A 299 2.10 -25.27 6.14
C THR A 299 2.58 -25.94 7.41
N ASN A 300 1.72 -26.66 8.11
CA ASN A 300 1.95 -27.26 9.42
C ASN A 300 2.47 -26.27 10.49
N LYS A 301 2.16 -24.98 10.32
CA LYS A 301 2.58 -23.91 11.24
C LYS A 301 1.56 -23.71 12.35
N ASP A 302 2.08 -23.52 13.56
CA ASP A 302 1.28 -23.25 14.75
C ASP A 302 1.21 -21.75 15.03
N PHE A 303 -0.01 -21.25 15.14
CA PHE A 303 -0.29 -19.86 15.40
C PHE A 303 -1.11 -19.68 16.67
N VAL A 304 -0.74 -18.67 17.45
CA VAL A 304 -1.54 -18.22 18.59
C VAL A 304 -1.92 -16.77 18.35
N PHE A 305 -3.21 -16.51 18.22
CA PHE A 305 -3.75 -15.16 17.98
C PHE A 305 -4.33 -14.57 19.25
N LEU A 306 -4.21 -13.24 19.38
CA LEU A 306 -4.91 -12.42 20.37
C LEU A 306 -5.84 -11.47 19.65
N THR A 307 -7.03 -11.28 20.20
CA THR A 307 -8.00 -10.30 19.71
C THR A 307 -8.87 -9.78 20.86
N ASN A 308 -9.38 -8.57 20.73
CA ASN A 308 -10.43 -8.01 21.60
C ASN A 308 -11.85 -8.28 21.05
N ASN A 309 -11.97 -8.91 19.88
CA ASN A 309 -13.27 -9.28 19.32
C ASN A 309 -13.68 -10.69 19.82
N PHE A 310 -14.86 -10.78 20.45
CA PHE A 310 -15.41 -12.03 21.01
C PHE A 310 -16.53 -12.62 20.15
N LEU A 311 -16.98 -11.89 19.10
CA LEU A 311 -18.14 -12.27 18.26
C LEU A 311 -17.71 -13.05 17.03
N LEU A 312 -16.64 -12.61 16.37
CA LEU A 312 -16.17 -13.22 15.12
C LEU A 312 -15.83 -14.71 15.33
N PRO A 313 -16.25 -15.65 14.44
CA PRO A 313 -15.85 -17.06 14.53
C PRO A 313 -14.32 -17.24 14.62
N ALA A 314 -13.86 -18.22 15.40
CA ALA A 314 -12.41 -18.43 15.61
C ALA A 314 -11.66 -18.74 14.30
N LEU A 315 -12.29 -19.45 13.37
CA LEU A 315 -11.72 -19.73 12.05
C LEU A 315 -11.59 -18.46 11.21
N SER A 316 -12.59 -17.58 11.26
CA SER A 316 -12.54 -16.28 10.55
C SER A 316 -11.41 -15.39 11.08
N VAL A 317 -11.09 -15.44 12.39
CA VAL A 317 -9.92 -14.74 12.95
C VAL A 317 -8.62 -15.30 12.35
N ALA A 318 -8.50 -16.60 12.19
CA ALA A 318 -7.32 -17.23 11.58
C ALA A 318 -7.20 -16.87 10.09
N THR A 319 -8.31 -16.89 9.35
CA THR A 319 -8.36 -16.49 7.93
C THR A 319 -8.03 -15.01 7.76
N LEU A 320 -8.56 -14.15 8.63
CA LEU A 320 -8.25 -12.73 8.65
C LEU A 320 -6.76 -12.47 8.91
N TYR A 321 -6.13 -13.25 9.78
CA TYR A 321 -4.68 -13.15 9.98
C TYR A 321 -3.89 -13.64 8.73
N LYS A 322 -4.35 -14.70 8.06
CA LYS A 322 -3.74 -15.14 6.78
C LYS A 322 -3.76 -14.03 5.72
N SER A 323 -4.83 -13.23 5.64
CA SER A 323 -4.92 -12.13 4.67
C SER A 323 -3.85 -11.05 4.87
N ARG A 324 -3.23 -10.95 6.06
CA ARG A 324 -2.10 -10.03 6.33
C ARG A 324 -0.96 -10.21 5.32
N TRP A 325 -0.81 -11.40 4.72
CA TRP A 325 0.20 -11.65 3.69
C TRP A 325 0.14 -10.66 2.51
N GLN A 326 -1.01 -10.08 2.23
CA GLN A 326 -1.18 -9.10 1.16
C GLN A 326 -0.28 -7.87 1.33
N ILE A 327 -0.01 -7.44 2.57
CA ILE A 327 0.91 -6.32 2.81
C ILE A 327 2.37 -6.70 2.50
N GLU A 328 2.75 -7.94 2.71
CA GLU A 328 4.08 -8.44 2.36
C GLU A 328 4.25 -8.52 0.83
N LEU A 329 3.19 -8.93 0.10
CA LEU A 329 3.18 -8.89 -1.36
C LEU A 329 3.29 -7.47 -1.89
N PHE A 330 2.57 -6.52 -1.28
CA PHE A 330 2.71 -5.10 -1.61
C PHE A 330 4.15 -4.60 -1.38
N PHE A 331 4.76 -4.92 -0.24
CA PHE A 331 6.15 -4.53 0.03
C PHE A 331 7.15 -5.20 -0.90
N LYS A 332 6.94 -6.48 -1.21
CA LYS A 332 7.76 -7.20 -2.21
C LYS A 332 7.66 -6.49 -3.55
N TRP A 333 6.44 -6.14 -3.98
CA TRP A 333 6.22 -5.40 -5.20
C TRP A 333 6.93 -4.04 -5.18
N ILE A 334 6.70 -3.23 -4.15
CA ILE A 334 7.37 -1.93 -3.97
C ILE A 334 8.90 -2.07 -4.07
N LYS A 335 9.49 -3.03 -3.36
CA LYS A 335 10.95 -3.23 -3.36
C LYS A 335 11.51 -3.73 -4.69
N GLN A 336 10.77 -4.58 -5.39
CA GLN A 336 11.20 -5.15 -6.68
C GLN A 336 11.06 -4.14 -7.82
N HIS A 337 9.94 -3.41 -7.85
CA HIS A 337 9.60 -2.53 -8.97
C HIS A 337 10.10 -1.10 -8.77
N LEU A 338 10.16 -0.61 -7.53
CA LEU A 338 10.83 0.66 -7.24
C LEU A 338 12.33 0.59 -7.47
N ARG A 339 12.90 -0.63 -7.63
CA ARG A 339 14.36 -0.84 -7.61
C ARG A 339 15.04 0.05 -6.57
N ILE A 340 14.48 0.06 -5.36
CA ILE A 340 14.87 0.90 -4.22
C ILE A 340 16.35 0.71 -3.83
N LYS A 341 17.05 -0.21 -4.48
CA LYS A 341 18.51 -0.34 -4.34
C LYS A 341 19.27 0.83 -4.96
N SER A 342 18.65 1.59 -5.88
CA SER A 342 19.25 2.80 -6.48
C SER A 342 18.20 3.90 -6.57
N PHE A 343 18.18 4.81 -5.58
CA PHE A 343 17.43 6.04 -5.70
C PHE A 343 18.07 6.96 -6.74
N TYR A 344 17.24 7.71 -7.45
CA TYR A 344 17.68 8.65 -8.50
C TYR A 344 18.30 9.94 -7.94
N GLY A 345 18.20 10.17 -6.63
CA GLY A 345 18.80 11.26 -5.88
C GLY A 345 19.05 10.87 -4.44
N THR A 346 19.91 11.62 -3.74
CA THR A 346 20.34 11.29 -2.38
C THR A 346 19.66 12.10 -1.30
N SER A 347 18.96 13.19 -1.64
CA SER A 347 18.22 13.99 -0.68
C SER A 347 16.94 13.30 -0.21
N GLU A 348 16.47 13.71 0.94
CA GLU A 348 15.20 13.25 1.50
C GLU A 348 14.04 13.54 0.53
N ASN A 349 14.06 14.73 -0.10
CA ASN A 349 13.05 15.14 -1.05
C ASN A 349 13.01 14.24 -2.28
N ALA A 350 14.17 13.95 -2.89
CA ALA A 350 14.27 13.10 -4.06
C ALA A 350 13.80 11.66 -3.78
N VAL A 351 14.19 11.12 -2.62
CA VAL A 351 13.77 9.78 -2.18
C VAL A 351 12.25 9.70 -1.98
N LYS A 352 11.67 10.67 -1.27
CA LYS A 352 10.23 10.73 -1.04
C LYS A 352 9.45 10.92 -2.35
N THR A 353 9.91 11.80 -3.22
CA THR A 353 9.32 12.01 -4.55
C THR A 353 9.26 10.71 -5.35
N GLN A 354 10.37 9.97 -5.42
CA GLN A 354 10.43 8.70 -6.14
C GLN A 354 9.48 7.67 -5.55
N ILE A 355 9.43 7.53 -4.22
CA ILE A 355 8.54 6.57 -3.55
C ILE A 355 7.07 6.93 -3.83
N TRP A 356 6.67 8.19 -3.67
CA TRP A 356 5.29 8.61 -3.86
C TRP A 356 4.81 8.48 -5.29
N ILE A 357 5.64 8.83 -6.28
CA ILE A 357 5.30 8.61 -7.70
C ILE A 357 5.13 7.12 -7.99
N ALA A 358 5.99 6.27 -7.46
CA ALA A 358 5.87 4.84 -7.71
C ALA A 358 4.63 4.22 -7.07
N ILE A 359 4.27 4.63 -5.84
CA ILE A 359 3.01 4.20 -5.21
C ILE A 359 1.81 4.69 -6.03
N SER A 360 1.86 5.93 -6.53
CA SER A 360 0.79 6.48 -7.38
C SER A 360 0.61 5.68 -8.67
N VAL A 361 1.71 5.22 -9.30
CA VAL A 361 1.66 4.33 -10.47
C VAL A 361 1.02 2.99 -10.11
N TYR A 362 1.38 2.39 -8.96
CA TYR A 362 0.74 1.16 -8.49
C TYR A 362 -0.77 1.31 -8.34
N VAL A 363 -1.19 2.38 -7.66
CA VAL A 363 -2.62 2.65 -7.43
C VAL A 363 -3.34 2.95 -8.75
N LEU A 364 -2.70 3.67 -9.68
CA LEU A 364 -3.24 3.91 -11.03
C LEU A 364 -3.51 2.61 -11.77
N ILE A 365 -2.58 1.65 -11.74
CA ILE A 365 -2.79 0.33 -12.36
C ILE A 365 -3.92 -0.44 -11.68
N ALA A 366 -4.08 -0.33 -10.37
CA ALA A 366 -5.22 -0.92 -9.66
C ALA A 366 -6.56 -0.28 -10.12
N ILE A 367 -6.60 1.04 -10.28
CA ILE A 367 -7.77 1.76 -10.83
C ILE A 367 -8.10 1.26 -12.24
N ILE A 368 -7.11 1.16 -13.12
CA ILE A 368 -7.28 0.66 -14.50
C ILE A 368 -7.81 -0.77 -14.49
N LYS A 369 -7.20 -1.65 -13.68
CA LYS A 369 -7.65 -3.03 -13.52
C LYS A 369 -9.14 -3.10 -13.20
N LYS A 370 -9.60 -2.29 -12.24
CA LYS A 370 -10.99 -2.28 -11.79
C LYS A 370 -11.93 -1.69 -12.86
N ARG A 371 -11.57 -0.54 -13.45
CA ARG A 371 -12.39 0.13 -14.47
C ARG A 371 -12.56 -0.69 -15.74
N LEU A 372 -11.52 -1.46 -16.11
CA LEU A 372 -11.56 -2.36 -17.27
C LEU A 372 -12.04 -3.77 -16.93
N ASN A 373 -12.42 -4.02 -15.67
CA ASN A 373 -12.87 -5.32 -15.15
C ASN A 373 -11.94 -6.49 -15.52
N LEU A 374 -10.62 -6.30 -15.32
CA LEU A 374 -9.60 -7.28 -15.68
C LEU A 374 -9.44 -8.34 -14.60
N SER A 375 -9.46 -9.62 -14.99
CA SER A 375 -9.23 -10.75 -14.09
C SER A 375 -7.74 -10.99 -13.77
N ILE A 376 -6.85 -10.54 -14.65
CA ILE A 376 -5.38 -10.71 -14.49
C ILE A 376 -4.82 -9.94 -13.28
N SER A 377 -3.73 -10.43 -12.70
CA SER A 377 -3.10 -9.79 -11.56
C SER A 377 -2.49 -8.43 -11.90
N THR A 378 -2.44 -7.51 -10.94
CA THR A 378 -1.73 -6.22 -11.11
C THR A 378 -0.27 -6.41 -11.53
N TYR A 379 0.38 -7.47 -11.03
CA TYR A 379 1.73 -7.85 -11.43
C TYR A 379 1.81 -8.17 -12.94
N THR A 380 0.90 -8.99 -13.44
CA THR A 380 0.85 -9.37 -14.86
C THR A 380 0.61 -8.15 -15.75
N ILE A 381 -0.30 -7.24 -15.34
CA ILE A 381 -0.54 -5.98 -16.06
C ILE A 381 0.77 -5.19 -16.21
N LEU A 382 1.52 -5.04 -15.13
CA LEU A 382 2.78 -4.30 -15.14
C LEU A 382 3.85 -4.96 -16.02
N GLN A 383 3.93 -6.30 -16.03
CA GLN A 383 4.84 -7.01 -16.93
C GLN A 383 4.48 -6.76 -18.40
N ILE A 384 3.21 -6.84 -18.76
CA ILE A 384 2.74 -6.54 -20.12
C ILE A 384 3.07 -5.10 -20.48
N LEU A 385 2.72 -4.13 -19.62
CA LEU A 385 2.97 -2.72 -19.86
C LEU A 385 4.46 -2.41 -20.02
N SER A 386 5.34 -3.10 -19.30
CA SER A 386 6.78 -2.84 -19.36
C SER A 386 7.39 -3.01 -20.74
N VAL A 387 6.80 -3.84 -21.59
CA VAL A 387 7.28 -4.12 -22.95
C VAL A 387 6.41 -3.49 -24.05
N THR A 388 5.18 -3.07 -23.74
CA THR A 388 4.18 -2.65 -24.75
C THR A 388 3.83 -1.16 -24.69
N LEU A 389 4.45 -0.36 -23.82
CA LEU A 389 4.10 1.06 -23.61
C LEU A 389 4.10 1.91 -24.89
N PHE A 390 4.88 1.52 -25.90
CA PHE A 390 5.03 2.25 -27.16
C PHE A 390 4.26 1.64 -28.32
N GLU A 391 3.43 0.65 -28.05
CA GLU A 391 2.48 0.13 -29.01
C GLU A 391 1.27 1.06 -29.14
N LYS A 392 0.57 0.96 -30.26
CA LYS A 392 -0.66 1.73 -30.55
C LYS A 392 -1.91 0.85 -30.47
N THR A 393 -1.81 -0.24 -29.73
CA THR A 393 -2.92 -1.15 -29.48
C THR A 393 -3.85 -0.57 -28.39
N PRO A 394 -5.18 -0.70 -28.51
CA PRO A 394 -6.09 -0.32 -27.44
C PRO A 394 -5.74 -1.04 -26.14
N LEU A 395 -5.66 -0.31 -25.02
CA LEU A 395 -5.24 -0.84 -23.72
C LEU A 395 -6.09 -2.03 -23.27
N ILE A 396 -7.41 -1.95 -23.48
CA ILE A 396 -8.32 -3.03 -23.14
C ILE A 396 -8.01 -4.31 -23.94
N GLN A 397 -7.81 -4.18 -25.25
CA GLN A 397 -7.48 -5.32 -26.12
C GLN A 397 -6.16 -5.96 -25.68
N LEU A 398 -5.13 -5.15 -25.47
CA LEU A 398 -3.81 -5.61 -25.02
C LEU A 398 -3.87 -6.45 -23.73
N LEU A 399 -4.72 -6.03 -22.78
CA LEU A 399 -4.80 -6.67 -21.46
C LEU A 399 -5.82 -7.83 -21.40
N THR A 400 -6.76 -7.91 -22.36
CA THR A 400 -7.74 -9.00 -22.46
C THR A 400 -7.26 -10.15 -23.35
N ASP A 401 -6.56 -9.87 -24.44
CA ASP A 401 -6.03 -10.91 -25.36
C ASP A 401 -5.04 -11.85 -24.66
N PHE A 402 -4.36 -11.35 -23.62
CA PHE A 402 -3.50 -12.17 -22.78
C PHE A 402 -4.26 -13.29 -22.04
N ASN A 403 -5.50 -13.05 -21.63
CA ASN A 403 -6.35 -14.05 -21.00
C ASN A 403 -6.78 -15.17 -21.95
N TYR A 404 -7.09 -14.84 -23.20
CA TYR A 404 -7.49 -15.85 -24.20
C TYR A 404 -6.37 -16.86 -24.48
N LYS A 405 -5.15 -16.39 -24.66
CA LYS A 405 -3.98 -17.26 -24.92
C LYS A 405 -3.62 -18.17 -23.75
N ASN A 406 -3.96 -17.79 -22.51
CA ASN A 406 -3.70 -18.61 -21.33
C ASN A 406 -4.84 -19.60 -21.03
N MET A 407 -6.09 -19.32 -21.41
CA MET A 407 -7.17 -20.29 -21.27
C MET A 407 -7.01 -21.49 -22.21
N GLU A 408 -6.53 -21.29 -23.42
CA GLU A 408 -6.22 -22.40 -24.35
C GLU A 408 -5.04 -23.28 -23.85
N LYS A 409 -4.06 -22.74 -23.13
CA LYS A 409 -2.96 -23.51 -22.54
C LYS A 409 -3.33 -24.29 -21.29
N ASN A 410 -4.27 -23.81 -20.48
CA ASN A 410 -4.69 -24.46 -19.24
C ASN A 410 -5.62 -25.67 -19.45
N THR A 411 -6.12 -25.88 -20.67
CA THR A 411 -6.91 -27.06 -21.03
C THR A 411 -6.01 -28.30 -21.27
N THR A 412 -4.69 -28.13 -21.33
CA THR A 412 -3.76 -29.24 -21.68
C THR A 412 -2.62 -29.48 -20.72
N MET A 413 -2.47 -28.77 -19.61
CA MET A 413 -1.37 -29.04 -18.67
C MET A 413 -1.74 -28.80 -17.20
N ASN A 414 -1.95 -29.90 -16.47
CA ASN A 414 -1.76 -29.96 -15.04
C ASN A 414 -0.28 -29.67 -14.71
N TYR A 415 0.09 -28.44 -14.38
CA TYR A 415 1.40 -28.15 -13.82
C TYR A 415 1.28 -27.91 -12.32
N ASN A 416 1.90 -28.78 -11.55
CA ASN A 416 2.27 -28.58 -10.18
C ASN A 416 2.95 -27.20 -10.04
N GLN A 417 2.30 -26.27 -9.39
CA GLN A 417 2.97 -25.05 -8.96
C GLN A 417 4.03 -25.44 -7.92
N PRO A 418 5.29 -25.11 -8.09
CA PRO A 418 6.26 -25.28 -7.02
C PRO A 418 5.83 -24.41 -5.86
N THR A 419 5.66 -25.03 -4.71
CA THR A 419 5.44 -24.39 -3.43
C THR A 419 6.58 -23.40 -3.19
N LEU A 420 6.26 -22.12 -3.09
CA LEU A 420 7.19 -20.99 -2.87
C LEU A 420 7.60 -20.94 -1.39
N PHE A 421 8.28 -22.01 -0.92
CA PHE A 421 8.78 -22.15 0.45
C PHE A 421 10.16 -22.82 0.49
N GLU A 422 11.09 -22.34 -0.33
CA GLU A 422 12.51 -22.52 -0.07
C GLU A 422 13.23 -21.23 -0.52
N ILE A 423 13.48 -20.36 0.42
CA ILE A 423 14.66 -19.52 0.69
C ILE A 423 14.38 -18.73 1.96
#